data_6fad072691f7f48b5d478fea6af4400e
#
_entry.id   6fad072691f7f48b5d478fea6af4400e
#
_cell.length_a   1.000
_cell.length_b   1.000
_cell.length_c   1.000
_cell.angle_alpha   90.00
_cell.angle_beta   90.00
_cell.angle_gamma   90.00
#
_symmetry.space_group_name_H-M   'P 1'
#
loop_
_entity.id
_entity.type
_entity.pdbx_description
1 polymer ?
#
loop_
_entity_poly.entity_id
_entity_poly.type
_entity_poly.pdbx_seq_one_letter_code
_entity_poly.pdbx_strand_id
1 'polypeptide(L)'
;MKKKFFTICAIVFLGFTGCTHRESANIDLTTSSVGVIETSGNSKKSRIYFYNQNLEKTATLPLEYASLGSIFYNPVIYEDELYLIPQGKTNVKDEKKVLKIELKSGNQKIYEINQLAMNSICVNDKNIYTCNTLNGDSYINKCSKENNQVVSEKIEGVYVSKLLCSKDMLFAFATTKYGKEMNSYIYIYDAEELSFDEKIDITNYGGTHYKAILFDNSYI
;
A
#
# COMPACT_ATOMS: atom_id res chain seq x y z
N MET A 1 19.18 -41.11 -64.95
CA MET A 1 18.31 -41.09 -63.81
C MET A 1 19.08 -40.47 -62.60
N LYS A 2 18.85 -39.17 -62.25
CA LYS A 2 19.51 -38.51 -61.17
C LYS A 2 18.57 -38.50 -59.97
N LYS A 3 18.90 -39.22 -58.88
CA LYS A 3 18.18 -39.21 -57.63
C LYS A 3 18.52 -37.91 -56.84
N LYS A 4 17.53 -37.05 -56.59
CA LYS A 4 17.67 -35.90 -55.71
C LYS A 4 17.45 -36.38 -54.30
N PHE A 5 18.48 -36.21 -53.45
CA PHE A 5 18.42 -36.37 -52.01
C PHE A 5 17.79 -35.10 -51.42
N PHE A 6 16.67 -35.22 -50.78
CA PHE A 6 16.06 -34.15 -49.98
C PHE A 6 16.54 -34.31 -48.54
N THR A 7 17.42 -33.41 -48.11
CA THR A 7 17.84 -33.32 -46.70
C THR A 7 16.84 -32.46 -45.98
N ILE A 8 16.05 -33.05 -45.08
CA ILE A 8 15.15 -32.36 -44.18
C ILE A 8 15.97 -31.93 -42.94
N CYS A 9 16.29 -30.64 -42.84
CA CYS A 9 16.79 -30.05 -41.59
C CYS A 9 15.63 -29.90 -40.63
N ALA A 10 15.54 -30.76 -39.65
CA ALA A 10 14.67 -30.57 -38.46
C ALA A 10 15.32 -29.56 -37.54
N ILE A 11 14.84 -28.33 -37.54
CA ILE A 11 15.20 -27.30 -36.54
C ILE A 11 14.44 -27.62 -35.28
N VAL A 12 15.12 -28.20 -34.30
CA VAL A 12 14.61 -28.35 -32.94
C VAL A 12 14.67 -27.00 -32.28
N PHE A 13 13.56 -26.30 -32.19
CA PHE A 13 13.38 -25.17 -31.30
C PHE A 13 13.32 -25.68 -29.88
N LEU A 14 14.46 -25.70 -29.20
CA LEU A 14 14.52 -25.76 -27.75
C LEU A 14 14.02 -24.41 -27.22
N GLY A 15 12.72 -24.35 -26.95
CA GLY A 15 12.14 -23.26 -26.18
C GLY A 15 12.75 -23.27 -24.77
N PHE A 16 13.72 -22.41 -24.54
CA PHE A 16 14.11 -22.02 -23.20
C PHE A 16 12.94 -21.23 -22.59
N THR A 17 11.96 -21.93 -22.03
CA THR A 17 11.10 -21.37 -21.00
C THR A 17 11.97 -21.18 -19.78
N GLY A 18 12.69 -20.06 -19.74
CA GLY A 18 13.33 -19.58 -18.54
C GLY A 18 12.25 -19.20 -17.55
N CYS A 19 11.69 -20.20 -16.84
CA CYS A 19 11.13 -19.95 -15.52
C CYS A 19 12.29 -19.43 -14.67
N THR A 20 12.41 -18.12 -14.54
CA THR A 20 13.13 -17.55 -13.41
C THR A 20 12.31 -17.87 -12.17
N HIS A 21 12.46 -19.08 -11.65
CA HIS A 21 12.23 -19.36 -10.25
C HIS A 21 13.17 -18.40 -9.52
N ARG A 22 12.68 -17.23 -9.09
CA ARG A 22 13.28 -16.56 -7.96
C ARG A 22 13.16 -17.56 -6.82
N GLU A 23 14.29 -18.14 -6.41
CA GLU A 23 14.40 -18.74 -5.09
C GLU A 23 13.89 -17.65 -4.14
N SER A 24 12.70 -17.84 -3.59
CA SER A 24 12.27 -17.13 -2.42
C SER A 24 13.26 -17.58 -1.35
N ALA A 25 14.28 -16.78 -1.11
CA ALA A 25 15.09 -16.97 0.07
C ALA A 25 14.06 -17.01 1.21
N ASN A 26 14.08 -18.08 1.99
CA ASN A 26 13.17 -18.27 3.12
C ASN A 26 13.62 -17.27 4.19
N ILE A 27 13.22 -16.01 4.01
CA ILE A 27 13.64 -14.89 4.85
C ILE A 27 12.61 -14.82 5.95
N ASP A 28 12.97 -15.30 7.12
CA ASP A 28 12.16 -15.06 8.32
C ASP A 28 12.51 -13.65 8.86
N LEU A 29 11.58 -12.72 8.71
CA LEU A 29 11.71 -11.33 9.16
C LEU A 29 11.14 -11.12 10.57
N THR A 30 10.54 -12.15 11.19
CA THR A 30 9.89 -12.03 12.51
C THR A 30 10.88 -11.84 13.64
N THR A 31 12.15 -12.21 13.46
CA THR A 31 13.24 -11.96 14.42
C THR A 31 13.78 -10.53 14.35
N SER A 32 13.31 -9.73 13.41
CA SER A 32 13.76 -8.35 13.21
C SER A 32 12.97 -7.38 14.07
N SER A 33 13.65 -6.41 14.64
CA SER A 33 13.05 -5.37 15.50
C SER A 33 12.88 -4.02 14.77
N VAL A 34 13.68 -3.80 13.73
CA VAL A 34 13.68 -2.55 12.96
C VAL A 34 13.75 -2.85 11.47
N GLY A 35 12.87 -2.22 10.69
CA GLY A 35 12.92 -2.20 9.23
C GLY A 35 13.29 -0.80 8.72
N VAL A 36 14.30 -0.70 7.88
CA VAL A 36 14.69 0.56 7.23
C VAL A 36 14.42 0.46 5.74
N ILE A 37 13.52 1.31 5.25
CA ILE A 37 13.17 1.37 3.82
C ILE A 37 14.14 2.32 3.13
N GLU A 38 14.96 1.79 2.24
CA GLU A 38 15.75 2.57 1.29
C GLU A 38 14.99 2.69 -0.02
N THR A 39 14.75 3.92 -0.43
CA THR A 39 14.03 4.22 -1.66
C THR A 39 14.89 5.05 -2.60
N SER A 40 14.78 4.79 -3.90
CA SER A 40 15.49 5.55 -4.93
C SER A 40 14.51 6.07 -5.97
N GLY A 41 14.42 7.40 -6.12
CA GLY A 41 13.49 8.03 -7.06
C GLY A 41 13.69 7.65 -8.54
N ASN A 42 14.85 7.14 -8.90
CA ASN A 42 15.26 6.94 -10.31
C ASN A 42 15.69 5.51 -10.66
N SER A 43 15.67 4.58 -9.72
CA SER A 43 16.14 3.22 -9.98
C SER A 43 15.24 2.15 -9.37
N LYS A 44 15.21 0.98 -10.00
CA LYS A 44 14.50 -0.24 -9.57
C LYS A 44 15.00 -0.87 -8.26
N LYS A 45 15.73 -0.15 -7.43
CA LYS A 45 16.56 -0.75 -6.39
C LYS A 45 16.10 -0.37 -4.99
N SER A 46 14.83 -0.10 -4.79
CA SER A 46 14.29 0.03 -3.42
C SER A 46 14.47 -1.28 -2.66
N ARG A 47 14.71 -1.19 -1.39
CA ARG A 47 14.91 -2.34 -0.53
C ARG A 47 14.51 -2.03 0.90
N ILE A 48 14.28 -3.07 1.67
CA ILE A 48 14.11 -2.99 3.12
C ILE A 48 15.26 -3.73 3.77
N TYR A 49 15.98 -3.04 4.64
CA TYR A 49 16.97 -3.65 5.53
C TYR A 49 16.32 -3.95 6.87
N PHE A 50 16.53 -5.15 7.36
CA PHE A 50 16.01 -5.60 8.64
C PHE A 50 17.17 -5.77 9.62
N TYR A 51 16.91 -5.35 10.86
CA TYR A 51 17.88 -5.37 11.95
C TYR A 51 17.25 -5.99 13.20
N ASN A 52 18.05 -6.71 13.97
CA ASN A 52 17.64 -7.24 15.28
C ASN A 52 17.74 -6.16 16.38
N GLN A 53 17.47 -6.52 17.63
CA GLN A 53 17.55 -5.61 18.78
C GLN A 53 18.96 -5.07 19.03
N ASN A 54 20.00 -5.76 18.58
CA ASN A 54 21.39 -5.35 18.70
C ASN A 54 21.83 -4.46 17.53
N LEU A 55 20.90 -4.05 16.63
CA LEU A 55 21.16 -3.31 15.40
C LEU A 55 22.07 -4.05 14.40
N GLU A 56 22.15 -5.36 14.50
CA GLU A 56 22.81 -6.20 13.50
C GLU A 56 21.85 -6.46 12.34
N LYS A 57 22.33 -6.33 11.11
CA LYS A 57 21.51 -6.56 9.92
C LYS A 57 21.22 -8.04 9.78
N THR A 58 19.93 -8.40 9.84
CA THR A 58 19.46 -9.80 9.74
C THR A 58 19.06 -10.18 8.33
N ALA A 59 18.48 -9.24 7.57
CA ALA A 59 18.03 -9.52 6.21
C ALA A 59 18.02 -8.26 5.32
N THR A 60 17.94 -8.49 4.02
CA THR A 60 17.69 -7.45 3.00
C THR A 60 16.64 -7.98 2.04
N LEU A 61 15.52 -7.29 1.92
CA LEU A 61 14.45 -7.61 0.97
C LEU A 61 14.51 -6.63 -0.20
N PRO A 62 14.95 -7.07 -1.40
CA PRO A 62 14.93 -6.24 -2.60
C PRO A 62 13.49 -6.10 -3.11
N LEU A 63 13.14 -4.88 -3.55
CA LEU A 63 11.85 -4.54 -4.10
C LEU A 63 12.01 -3.89 -5.47
N GLU A 64 11.13 -4.23 -6.41
CA GLU A 64 11.21 -3.73 -7.80
C GLU A 64 10.48 -2.38 -7.99
N TYR A 65 10.54 -1.52 -7.00
CA TYR A 65 9.89 -0.21 -7.02
C TYR A 65 10.91 0.92 -6.95
N ALA A 66 10.59 2.03 -7.62
CA ALA A 66 11.44 3.20 -7.62
C ALA A 66 11.33 3.99 -6.30
N SER A 67 10.13 4.07 -5.74
CA SER A 67 9.89 4.70 -4.45
C SER A 67 8.85 3.92 -3.65
N LEU A 68 9.08 3.81 -2.34
CA LEU A 68 8.21 3.10 -1.40
C LEU A 68 7.83 3.97 -0.21
N GLY A 69 8.25 5.21 -0.20
CA GLY A 69 8.02 6.11 0.91
C GLY A 69 7.27 7.36 0.49
N SER A 70 6.49 7.88 1.42
CA SER A 70 5.83 9.17 1.31
C SER A 70 5.93 9.90 2.64
N ILE A 71 5.99 11.22 2.59
CA ILE A 71 5.89 12.05 3.80
C ILE A 71 4.46 12.07 4.38
N PHE A 72 3.48 11.63 3.59
CA PHE A 72 2.06 11.71 3.95
C PHE A 72 1.57 10.49 4.72
N TYR A 73 2.19 9.31 4.56
CA TYR A 73 1.78 8.11 5.28
C TYR A 73 2.98 7.34 5.81
N ASN A 74 2.75 6.60 6.89
CA ASN A 74 3.70 5.60 7.38
C ASN A 74 3.30 4.21 6.84
N PRO A 75 4.26 3.32 6.62
CA PRO A 75 3.99 1.91 6.42
C PRO A 75 3.11 1.37 7.56
N VAL A 76 2.19 0.48 7.23
CA VAL A 76 1.29 -0.15 8.21
C VAL A 76 1.74 -1.57 8.44
N ILE A 77 1.97 -1.94 9.70
CA ILE A 77 2.13 -3.33 10.10
C ILE A 77 0.81 -3.77 10.72
N TYR A 78 0.24 -4.83 10.18
CA TYR A 78 -0.95 -5.47 10.70
C TYR A 78 -0.64 -6.97 10.85
N GLU A 79 -0.66 -7.48 12.08
CA GLU A 79 -0.16 -8.82 12.39
C GLU A 79 1.28 -9.04 11.86
N ASP A 80 1.51 -10.09 11.07
CA ASP A 80 2.80 -10.41 10.43
C ASP A 80 2.89 -9.88 8.99
N GLU A 81 2.14 -8.84 8.65
CA GLU A 81 2.08 -8.28 7.29
C GLU A 81 2.43 -6.79 7.29
N LEU A 82 3.29 -6.39 6.36
CA LEU A 82 3.67 -5.00 6.11
C LEU A 82 2.97 -4.49 4.85
N TYR A 83 2.31 -3.34 4.95
CA TYR A 83 1.59 -2.71 3.86
C TYR A 83 2.21 -1.36 3.48
N LEU A 84 2.41 -1.15 2.18
CA LEU A 84 3.05 0.02 1.58
C LEU A 84 2.27 0.48 0.35
N ILE A 85 2.30 1.78 0.05
CA ILE A 85 1.87 2.33 -1.23
C ILE A 85 3.12 2.56 -2.09
N PRO A 86 3.40 1.72 -3.10
CA PRO A 86 4.56 1.90 -3.95
C PRO A 86 4.33 3.05 -4.93
N GLN A 87 5.39 3.84 -5.14
CA GLN A 87 5.38 4.91 -6.13
C GLN A 87 6.17 4.47 -7.37
N GLY A 88 5.50 3.74 -8.24
CA GLY A 88 6.05 3.28 -9.49
C GLY A 88 6.86 1.98 -9.39
N LYS A 89 6.72 1.19 -10.42
CA LYS A 89 7.56 0.04 -10.72
C LYS A 89 8.46 0.45 -11.86
N THR A 90 9.76 0.61 -11.61
CA THR A 90 10.71 0.75 -12.71
C THR A 90 10.48 1.94 -13.65
N ASN A 91 10.45 3.16 -13.18
CA ASN A 91 10.17 4.37 -13.96
C ASN A 91 8.71 4.49 -14.46
N VAL A 92 7.82 3.59 -14.13
CA VAL A 92 6.39 3.75 -14.33
C VAL A 92 5.82 4.35 -13.06
N LYS A 93 5.24 5.53 -13.14
CA LYS A 93 4.46 6.15 -12.05
C LYS A 93 3.13 5.39 -11.89
N ASP A 94 3.18 4.21 -11.32
CA ASP A 94 2.01 3.39 -11.04
C ASP A 94 1.74 3.38 -9.54
N GLU A 95 1.09 4.43 -9.08
CA GLU A 95 0.75 4.66 -7.66
C GLU A 95 -0.62 4.09 -7.29
N LYS A 96 -1.20 3.22 -8.16
CA LYS A 96 -2.56 2.71 -8.00
C LYS A 96 -2.67 1.44 -7.19
N LYS A 97 -1.65 1.11 -6.41
CA LYS A 97 -1.50 -0.19 -5.77
C LYS A 97 -1.17 -0.08 -4.30
N VAL A 98 -1.51 -1.13 -3.56
CA VAL A 98 -0.94 -1.42 -2.25
C VAL A 98 -0.10 -2.67 -2.35
N LEU A 99 1.13 -2.61 -1.87
CA LEU A 99 2.04 -3.74 -1.73
C LEU A 99 1.90 -4.31 -0.32
N LYS A 100 1.58 -5.59 -0.22
CA LYS A 100 1.66 -6.38 1.01
C LYS A 100 2.93 -7.22 0.99
N ILE A 101 3.62 -7.30 2.12
CA ILE A 101 4.79 -8.15 2.34
C ILE A 101 4.53 -9.00 3.59
N GLU A 102 4.57 -10.30 3.45
CA GLU A 102 4.49 -11.23 4.58
C GLU A 102 5.84 -11.26 5.32
N LEU A 103 5.86 -10.88 6.59
CA LEU A 103 7.09 -10.77 7.36
C LEU A 103 7.75 -12.13 7.66
N LYS A 104 6.99 -13.23 7.65
CA LYS A 104 7.53 -14.58 7.85
C LYS A 104 8.26 -15.15 6.62
N SER A 105 7.85 -14.75 5.44
CA SER A 105 8.33 -15.36 4.19
C SER A 105 8.99 -14.38 3.24
N GLY A 106 8.77 -13.08 3.42
CA GLY A 106 9.12 -12.05 2.44
C GLY A 106 8.27 -12.06 1.16
N ASN A 107 7.23 -12.90 1.10
CA ASN A 107 6.32 -12.99 -0.04
C ASN A 107 5.60 -11.66 -0.25
N GLN A 108 5.43 -11.30 -1.52
CA GLN A 108 4.81 -10.03 -1.92
C GLN A 108 3.49 -10.29 -2.63
N LYS A 109 2.45 -9.54 -2.25
CA LYS A 109 1.16 -9.50 -2.94
C LYS A 109 0.80 -8.05 -3.27
N ILE A 110 0.25 -7.83 -4.47
CA ILE A 110 -0.24 -6.54 -4.92
C ILE A 110 -1.76 -6.52 -4.89
N TYR A 111 -2.32 -5.43 -4.36
CA TYR A 111 -3.73 -5.08 -4.44
C TYR A 111 -3.89 -3.88 -5.35
N GLU A 112 -4.62 -4.04 -6.46
CA GLU A 112 -4.90 -2.96 -7.42
C GLU A 112 -6.06 -2.11 -6.90
N ILE A 113 -5.77 -0.87 -6.47
CA ILE A 113 -6.79 0.06 -5.97
C ILE A 113 -7.41 0.87 -7.10
N ASN A 114 -6.66 1.07 -8.19
CA ASN A 114 -7.05 1.88 -9.35
C ASN A 114 -7.27 3.38 -9.07
N GLN A 115 -6.71 3.88 -7.95
CA GLN A 115 -6.75 5.29 -7.57
C GLN A 115 -5.34 5.87 -7.54
N LEU A 116 -5.21 7.10 -8.02
CA LEU A 116 -3.94 7.84 -8.03
C LEU A 116 -3.77 8.66 -6.74
N ALA A 117 -2.51 9.00 -6.44
CA ALA A 117 -2.14 9.93 -5.38
C ALA A 117 -2.70 9.54 -3.99
N MET A 118 -2.70 8.25 -3.69
CA MET A 118 -3.08 7.77 -2.37
C MET A 118 -2.12 8.34 -1.31
N ASN A 119 -2.68 8.96 -0.27
CA ASN A 119 -1.94 9.69 0.75
C ASN A 119 -2.10 9.13 2.17
N SER A 120 -2.96 8.14 2.36
CA SER A 120 -3.09 7.41 3.63
C SER A 120 -3.52 5.96 3.39
N ILE A 121 -3.17 5.11 4.33
CA ILE A 121 -3.52 3.69 4.35
C ILE A 121 -3.80 3.26 5.79
N CYS A 122 -4.81 2.43 5.99
CA CYS A 122 -5.00 1.62 7.19
C CYS A 122 -5.56 0.24 6.81
N VAL A 123 -5.46 -0.72 7.72
CA VAL A 123 -5.73 -2.14 7.45
C VAL A 123 -6.40 -2.77 8.65
N ASN A 124 -7.43 -3.58 8.42
CA ASN A 124 -8.00 -4.48 9.41
C ASN A 124 -7.97 -5.94 8.92
N ASP A 125 -8.63 -6.85 9.61
CA ASP A 125 -8.65 -8.29 9.29
C ASP A 125 -9.02 -8.56 7.83
N LYS A 126 -10.07 -7.90 7.34
CA LYS A 126 -10.71 -8.21 6.05
C LYS A 126 -10.31 -7.28 4.91
N ASN A 127 -9.99 -6.02 5.24
CA ASN A 127 -9.92 -4.95 4.25
C ASN A 127 -8.65 -4.10 4.36
N ILE A 128 -8.30 -3.49 3.25
CA ILE A 128 -7.30 -2.43 3.12
C ILE A 128 -8.05 -1.16 2.74
N TYR A 129 -7.84 -0.07 3.48
CA TYR A 129 -8.43 1.22 3.19
C TYR A 129 -7.35 2.20 2.77
N THR A 130 -7.61 2.96 1.73
CA THR A 130 -6.76 4.06 1.28
C THR A 130 -7.58 5.30 1.03
N CYS A 131 -6.98 6.47 1.07
CA CYS A 131 -7.63 7.68 0.59
C CYS A 131 -6.75 8.44 -0.40
N ASN A 132 -7.41 9.20 -1.26
CA ASN A 132 -6.80 10.12 -2.18
C ASN A 132 -7.69 11.33 -2.40
N THR A 133 -7.11 12.44 -2.87
CA THR A 133 -7.86 13.66 -3.18
C THR A 133 -7.59 14.06 -4.62
N LEU A 134 -8.65 14.18 -5.41
CA LEU A 134 -8.60 14.59 -6.81
C LEU A 134 -9.61 15.71 -7.05
N ASN A 135 -9.16 16.77 -7.73
CA ASN A 135 -10.01 17.93 -8.11
C ASN A 135 -10.79 18.56 -6.94
N GLY A 136 -10.31 18.36 -5.72
CA GLY A 136 -10.90 18.95 -4.54
C GLY A 136 -11.86 18.07 -3.77
N ASP A 137 -12.13 16.88 -4.24
CA ASP A 137 -12.91 15.88 -3.56
C ASP A 137 -12.00 14.75 -3.09
N SER A 138 -12.28 14.18 -1.94
CA SER A 138 -11.57 13.01 -1.45
C SER A 138 -12.36 11.73 -1.73
N TYR A 139 -11.61 10.65 -1.90
CA TYR A 139 -12.15 9.31 -2.09
C TYR A 139 -11.56 8.40 -1.03
N ILE A 140 -12.42 7.67 -0.34
CA ILE A 140 -12.05 6.56 0.53
C ILE A 140 -12.24 5.28 -0.27
N ASN A 141 -11.22 4.45 -0.36
CA ASN A 141 -11.27 3.20 -1.10
C ASN A 141 -11.12 2.04 -0.13
N LYS A 142 -12.03 1.09 -0.19
CA LYS A 142 -11.97 -0.18 0.53
C LYS A 142 -11.65 -1.29 -0.47
N CYS A 143 -10.58 -2.03 -0.22
CA CYS A 143 -10.18 -3.20 -0.98
C CYS A 143 -10.28 -4.46 -0.12
N SER A 144 -11.08 -5.43 -0.52
CA SER A 144 -11.18 -6.72 0.15
C SER A 144 -9.89 -7.51 -0.01
N LYS A 145 -9.34 -8.02 1.09
CA LYS A 145 -8.16 -8.90 1.08
C LYS A 145 -8.44 -10.27 0.45
N GLU A 146 -9.69 -10.73 0.52
CA GLU A 146 -10.12 -12.03 0.04
C GLU A 146 -10.20 -12.07 -1.50
N ASN A 147 -10.96 -11.15 -2.09
CA ASN A 147 -11.32 -11.18 -3.51
C ASN A 147 -10.78 -10.02 -4.35
N ASN A 148 -10.02 -9.09 -3.72
CA ASN A 148 -9.46 -7.86 -4.32
C ASN A 148 -10.53 -6.90 -4.89
N GLN A 149 -11.79 -7.04 -4.50
CA GLN A 149 -12.84 -6.12 -4.89
C GLN A 149 -12.62 -4.75 -4.25
N VAL A 150 -12.74 -3.68 -5.05
CA VAL A 150 -12.60 -2.30 -4.59
C VAL A 150 -13.92 -1.57 -4.65
N VAL A 151 -14.28 -0.94 -3.55
CA VAL A 151 -15.41 -0.01 -3.43
C VAL A 151 -14.86 1.35 -3.03
N SER A 152 -15.42 2.43 -3.58
CA SER A 152 -14.98 3.79 -3.28
C SER A 152 -16.15 4.66 -2.88
N GLU A 153 -15.94 5.44 -1.81
CA GLU A 153 -16.86 6.46 -1.32
C GLU A 153 -16.27 7.84 -1.52
N LYS A 154 -17.07 8.78 -2.04
CA LYS A 154 -16.67 10.17 -2.32
C LYS A 154 -17.10 11.09 -1.19
N ILE A 155 -16.18 11.93 -0.73
CA ILE A 155 -16.46 13.04 0.19
C ILE A 155 -16.17 14.36 -0.52
N GLU A 156 -17.22 15.11 -0.80
CA GLU A 156 -17.13 16.34 -1.59
C GLU A 156 -16.52 17.49 -0.79
N GLY A 157 -15.68 18.29 -1.46
CA GLY A 157 -15.18 19.57 -0.94
C GLY A 157 -14.22 19.46 0.24
N VAL A 158 -13.67 18.28 0.53
CA VAL A 158 -12.73 18.08 1.63
C VAL A 158 -11.44 17.40 1.17
N TYR A 159 -10.38 17.60 1.95
CA TYR A 159 -9.12 16.90 1.87
C TYR A 159 -9.02 15.93 3.04
N VAL A 160 -9.05 14.63 2.76
CA VAL A 160 -8.79 13.59 3.75
C VAL A 160 -7.28 13.39 3.88
N SER A 161 -6.74 13.71 5.05
CA SER A 161 -5.30 13.65 5.33
C SER A 161 -4.86 12.35 5.99
N LYS A 162 -5.77 11.69 6.73
CA LYS A 162 -5.45 10.48 7.48
C LYS A 162 -6.65 9.56 7.59
N LEU A 163 -6.38 8.25 7.46
CA LEU A 163 -7.30 7.17 7.81
C LEU A 163 -6.79 6.42 9.03
N LEU A 164 -7.70 6.02 9.88
CA LEU A 164 -7.53 4.98 10.90
C LEU A 164 -8.68 3.98 10.79
N CYS A 165 -8.43 2.71 11.04
CA CYS A 165 -9.49 1.73 11.13
C CYS A 165 -9.31 0.83 12.36
N SER A 166 -10.44 0.53 12.99
CA SER A 166 -10.61 -0.59 13.90
C SER A 166 -11.20 -1.78 13.15
N LYS A 167 -11.64 -2.80 13.89
CA LYS A 167 -12.36 -3.93 13.29
C LYS A 167 -13.63 -3.48 12.58
N ASP A 168 -14.43 -2.64 13.23
CA ASP A 168 -15.80 -2.33 12.84
C ASP A 168 -15.97 -0.90 12.33
N MET A 169 -15.00 0.00 12.56
CA MET A 169 -15.12 1.42 12.22
C MET A 169 -13.91 1.95 11.46
N LEU A 170 -14.18 2.87 10.54
CA LEU A 170 -13.18 3.61 9.78
C LEU A 170 -13.33 5.11 10.07
N PHE A 171 -12.22 5.76 10.43
CA PHE A 171 -12.13 7.18 10.73
C PHE A 171 -11.36 7.89 9.63
N ALA A 172 -11.96 8.92 9.04
CA ALA A 172 -11.32 9.76 8.04
C ALA A 172 -11.17 11.19 8.58
N PHE A 173 -9.93 11.59 8.84
CA PHE A 173 -9.60 12.96 9.27
C PHE A 173 -9.54 13.86 8.06
N ALA A 174 -10.38 14.87 8.02
CA ALA A 174 -10.57 15.73 6.86
C ALA A 174 -10.59 17.20 7.22
N THR A 175 -10.18 18.03 6.25
CA THR A 175 -10.31 19.49 6.32
C THR A 175 -11.05 20.01 5.12
N THR A 176 -11.83 21.09 5.30
CA THR A 176 -12.42 21.78 4.15
C THR A 176 -11.33 22.40 3.29
N LYS A 177 -11.58 22.42 1.99
CA LYS A 177 -10.67 22.97 1.01
C LYS A 177 -10.68 24.50 1.05
N TYR A 178 -9.49 25.07 1.18
CA TYR A 178 -9.14 26.47 0.89
C TYR A 178 -10.24 27.54 1.08
N GLY A 179 -10.19 28.23 2.20
CA GLY A 179 -10.95 29.42 2.51
C GLY A 179 -10.28 30.16 3.66
N LYS A 180 -10.83 31.32 4.03
CA LYS A 180 -10.34 32.06 5.21
C LYS A 180 -10.56 31.30 6.52
N GLU A 181 -11.48 30.34 6.51
CA GLU A 181 -11.79 29.48 7.64
C GLU A 181 -11.69 28.02 7.21
N MET A 182 -10.67 27.33 7.69
CA MET A 182 -10.48 25.91 7.47
C MET A 182 -11.15 25.14 8.61
N ASN A 183 -12.18 24.38 8.29
CA ASN A 183 -12.85 23.52 9.25
C ASN A 183 -12.26 22.10 9.20
N SER A 184 -12.19 21.45 10.34
CA SER A 184 -11.65 20.10 10.48
C SER A 184 -12.69 19.14 11.04
N TYR A 185 -12.74 17.94 10.46
CA TYR A 185 -13.76 16.95 10.77
C TYR A 185 -13.17 15.54 10.88
N ILE A 186 -13.82 14.70 11.67
CA ILE A 186 -13.66 13.25 11.59
C ILE A 186 -14.95 12.70 10.98
N TYR A 187 -14.83 12.05 9.84
CA TYR A 187 -15.90 11.25 9.26
C TYR A 187 -15.75 9.82 9.75
N ILE A 188 -16.84 9.25 10.24
CA ILE A 188 -16.90 7.89 10.77
C ILE A 188 -17.75 7.06 9.82
N TYR A 189 -17.25 5.88 9.49
CA TYR A 189 -17.90 4.91 8.62
C TYR A 189 -17.93 3.54 9.28
N ASP A 190 -18.98 2.77 8.99
CA ASP A 190 -18.90 1.33 9.15
C ASP A 190 -17.78 0.78 8.26
N ALA A 191 -16.90 -0.03 8.84
CA ALA A 191 -15.72 -0.51 8.12
C ALA A 191 -16.06 -1.62 7.11
N GLU A 192 -17.07 -2.47 7.39
CA GLU A 192 -17.46 -3.56 6.50
C GLU A 192 -18.20 -3.04 5.27
N GLU A 193 -19.21 -2.17 5.47
CA GLU A 193 -20.08 -1.68 4.40
C GLU A 193 -19.52 -0.44 3.70
N LEU A 194 -18.58 0.28 4.32
CA LEU A 194 -18.11 1.61 3.93
C LEU A 194 -19.27 2.62 3.89
N SER A 195 -20.26 2.45 4.75
CA SER A 195 -21.39 3.35 4.89
C SER A 195 -21.12 4.45 5.90
N PHE A 196 -21.44 5.69 5.54
CA PHE A 196 -21.30 6.84 6.43
C PHE A 196 -22.19 6.69 7.67
N ASP A 197 -21.63 6.90 8.86
CA ASP A 197 -22.30 6.84 10.14
C ASP A 197 -22.43 8.25 10.76
N GLU A 198 -21.31 8.90 11.04
CA GLU A 198 -21.27 10.16 11.77
C GLU A 198 -20.18 11.11 11.27
N LYS A 199 -20.37 12.41 11.53
CA LYS A 199 -19.35 13.46 11.32
C LYS A 199 -19.16 14.28 12.59
N ILE A 200 -17.95 14.26 13.15
CA ILE A 200 -17.55 15.03 14.32
C ILE A 200 -16.81 16.29 13.88
N ASP A 201 -17.25 17.46 14.36
CA ASP A 201 -16.54 18.70 14.16
C ASP A 201 -15.40 18.84 15.18
N ILE A 202 -14.18 18.94 14.68
CA ILE A 202 -12.95 19.13 15.45
C ILE A 202 -12.24 20.43 15.12
N THR A 203 -12.94 21.38 14.50
CA THR A 203 -12.39 22.68 14.05
C THR A 203 -11.71 23.45 15.17
N ASN A 204 -12.21 23.36 16.40
CA ASN A 204 -11.65 24.02 17.57
C ASN A 204 -10.21 23.56 17.92
N TYR A 205 -9.81 22.38 17.45
CA TYR A 205 -8.44 21.87 17.64
C TYR A 205 -7.48 22.30 16.52
N GLY A 206 -8.00 22.93 15.47
CA GLY A 206 -7.26 23.55 14.37
C GLY A 206 -6.52 22.59 13.45
N GLY A 207 -6.18 23.09 12.28
CA GLY A 207 -5.17 22.49 11.40
C GLY A 207 -5.58 21.21 10.66
N THR A 208 -4.61 20.68 9.90
CA THR A 208 -4.73 19.40 9.17
C THR A 208 -4.06 18.28 9.98
N HIS A 209 -4.78 17.21 10.21
CA HIS A 209 -4.32 16.09 11.03
C HIS A 209 -3.67 15.01 10.15
N TYR A 210 -2.35 14.91 10.17
CA TYR A 210 -1.59 13.91 9.40
C TYR A 210 -1.23 12.65 10.19
N LYS A 211 -1.33 12.72 11.52
CA LYS A 211 -1.02 11.60 12.40
C LYS A 211 -2.11 11.42 13.43
N ALA A 212 -2.58 10.22 13.53
CA ALA A 212 -3.52 9.78 14.55
C ALA A 212 -3.19 8.33 14.92
N ILE A 213 -3.50 7.94 16.13
CA ILE A 213 -3.31 6.57 16.62
C ILE A 213 -4.63 6.10 17.23
N LEU A 214 -4.88 4.80 17.10
CA LEU A 214 -5.94 4.13 17.82
C LEU A 214 -5.35 3.64 19.15
N PHE A 215 -5.98 3.98 20.25
CA PHE A 215 -5.51 3.60 21.58
C PHE A 215 -6.43 2.52 22.14
N ASP A 216 -5.86 1.32 22.37
CA ASP A 216 -6.50 0.19 23.05
C ASP A 216 -7.88 -0.22 22.47
N ASN A 217 -8.04 -0.17 21.15
CA ASN A 217 -9.32 -0.31 20.44
C ASN A 217 -10.44 0.63 20.94
N SER A 218 -10.09 1.63 21.73
CA SER A 218 -10.98 2.67 22.22
C SER A 218 -10.70 3.97 21.46
N TYR A 219 -11.73 4.74 21.23
CA TYR A 219 -11.65 6.02 20.53
C TYR A 219 -11.09 7.10 21.47
N ILE A 220 -10.19 7.90 20.97
CA ILE A 220 -9.79 9.17 21.59
C ILE A 220 -10.43 10.29 20.80
#